data_5359dbcc224f7de4b55bf7430865a00a
#
_entry.id   5359dbcc224f7de4b55bf7430865a00a
#
_cell.length_a   1.000
_cell.length_b   1.000
_cell.length_c   1.000
_cell.angle_alpha   90.00
_cell.angle_beta   90.00
_cell.angle_gamma   90.00
#
_symmetry.space_group_name_H-M   'P 1'
#
loop_
_entity.id
_entity.type
_entity.pdbx_description
1 polymer ?
#
loop_
_entity_poly.entity_id
_entity_poly.type
_entity_poly.pdbx_seq_one_letter_code
_entity_poly.pdbx_strand_id
1 'polypeptide(L)'
;MLPLNDLLLLLARVLIGALFLGGAVQKAVSPDDAAALLAGFGLPTALIWPALAYNALAGLAVVAGVWLRPVALSLAAYCAVTSVFHLIPDDPWQMSIFVKNWAIAGGCLALAVAGAGRYGVGRG
;
A
#
# COMPACT_ATOMS: atom_id res chain seq x y z
N MET A 1 19.37 7.22 -23.92
CA MET A 1 18.65 7.28 -22.64
C MET A 1 18.99 6.07 -21.79
N LEU A 2 19.42 6.32 -20.60
CA LEU A 2 19.82 5.24 -19.71
C LEU A 2 18.59 4.50 -19.17
N PRO A 3 18.60 3.17 -19.17
CA PRO A 3 17.52 2.42 -18.58
C PRO A 3 17.51 2.48 -17.04
N LEU A 4 18.48 3.17 -16.46
CA LEU A 4 18.60 3.24 -15.01
C LEU A 4 17.34 3.80 -14.35
N ASN A 5 16.80 4.90 -14.88
CA ASN A 5 15.58 5.48 -14.31
C ASN A 5 14.40 4.52 -14.41
N ASP A 6 14.29 3.81 -15.53
CA ASP A 6 13.23 2.81 -15.69
C ASP A 6 13.41 1.64 -14.73
N LEU A 7 14.65 1.22 -14.50
CA LEU A 7 14.94 0.16 -13.53
C LEU A 7 14.64 0.61 -12.10
N LEU A 8 14.97 1.85 -11.76
CA LEU A 8 14.68 2.40 -10.44
C LEU A 8 13.17 2.50 -10.22
N LEU A 9 12.42 2.90 -11.24
CA LEU A 9 10.97 2.94 -11.16
C LEU A 9 10.38 1.55 -11.00
N LEU A 10 10.92 0.56 -11.72
CA LEU A 10 10.50 -0.82 -11.56
C LEU A 10 10.76 -1.30 -10.13
N LEU A 11 11.96 -1.03 -9.61
CA LEU A 11 12.30 -1.41 -8.24
C LEU A 11 11.36 -0.75 -7.23
N ALA A 12 11.08 0.54 -7.40
CA ALA A 12 10.15 1.25 -6.52
C ALA A 12 8.76 0.60 -6.54
N ARG A 13 8.26 0.24 -7.73
CA ARG A 13 6.97 -0.41 -7.87
C ARG A 13 6.94 -1.79 -7.21
N VAL A 14 8.01 -2.57 -7.39
CA VAL A 14 8.11 -3.90 -6.77
C VAL A 14 8.14 -3.79 -5.26
N LEU A 15 8.92 -2.86 -4.71
CA LEU A 15 9.01 -2.70 -3.26
C LEU A 15 7.68 -2.25 -2.65
N ILE A 16 7.04 -1.27 -3.25
CA ILE A 16 5.75 -0.78 -2.75
C ILE A 16 4.67 -1.84 -2.93
N GLY A 17 4.62 -2.45 -4.11
CA GLY A 17 3.65 -3.50 -4.38
C GLY A 17 3.81 -4.69 -3.46
N ALA A 18 5.05 -5.08 -3.16
CA ALA A 18 5.34 -6.19 -2.25
C ALA A 18 4.79 -5.91 -0.85
N LEU A 19 4.87 -4.65 -0.40
CA LEU A 19 4.32 -4.28 0.89
C LEU A 19 2.81 -4.53 0.94
N PHE A 20 2.08 -4.10 -0.09
CA PHE A 20 0.63 -4.28 -0.12
C PHE A 20 0.23 -5.74 -0.34
N LEU A 21 0.99 -6.46 -1.16
CA LEU A 21 0.79 -7.91 -1.29
C LEU A 21 1.05 -8.62 0.03
N GLY A 22 2.10 -8.22 0.74
CA GLY A 22 2.39 -8.75 2.07
C GLY A 22 1.26 -8.46 3.05
N GLY A 23 0.66 -7.27 2.95
CA GLY A 23 -0.50 -6.92 3.77
C GLY A 23 -1.71 -7.81 3.48
N ALA A 24 -1.93 -8.14 2.21
CA ALA A 24 -3.00 -9.07 1.84
C ALA A 24 -2.75 -10.47 2.40
N VAL A 25 -1.51 -10.96 2.29
CA VAL A 25 -1.13 -12.26 2.84
C VAL A 25 -1.32 -12.28 4.35
N GLN A 26 -0.89 -11.22 5.03
CA GLN A 26 -1.02 -11.10 6.47
C GLN A 26 -2.49 -11.17 6.91
N LYS A 27 -3.38 -10.49 6.19
CA LYS A 27 -4.81 -10.52 6.48
C LYS A 27 -5.41 -11.90 6.23
N ALA A 28 -4.89 -12.63 5.23
CA ALA A 28 -5.35 -13.98 4.94
C ALA A 28 -4.90 -14.98 6.01
N VAL A 29 -3.65 -14.81 6.49
CA VAL A 29 -3.04 -15.76 7.44
C VAL A 29 -3.46 -15.45 8.88
N SER A 30 -3.53 -14.17 9.23
CA SER A 30 -3.85 -13.73 10.60
C SER A 30 -4.93 -12.66 10.57
N PRO A 31 -6.15 -13.00 10.18
CA PRO A 31 -7.22 -12.00 10.06
C PRO A 31 -7.58 -11.36 11.40
N ASP A 32 -7.37 -12.05 12.51
CA ASP A 32 -7.76 -11.55 13.82
C ASP A 32 -6.97 -10.31 14.24
N ASP A 33 -5.71 -10.20 13.83
CA ASP A 33 -4.89 -9.05 14.17
C ASP A 33 -5.43 -7.77 13.54
N ALA A 34 -5.79 -7.83 12.26
CA ALA A 34 -6.37 -6.68 11.57
C ALA A 34 -7.78 -6.39 12.08
N ALA A 35 -8.56 -7.44 12.35
CA ALA A 35 -9.92 -7.30 12.88
C ALA A 35 -9.91 -6.60 14.24
N ALA A 36 -8.91 -6.88 15.08
CA ALA A 36 -8.79 -6.25 16.39
C ALA A 36 -8.62 -4.72 16.26
N LEU A 37 -7.85 -4.27 15.28
CA LEU A 37 -7.69 -2.83 15.04
C LEU A 37 -9.00 -2.18 14.61
N LEU A 38 -9.75 -2.83 13.73
CA LEU A 38 -11.07 -2.34 13.31
C LEU A 38 -12.04 -2.28 14.49
N ALA A 39 -12.07 -3.34 15.29
CA ALA A 39 -12.94 -3.42 16.44
C ALA A 39 -12.66 -2.31 17.45
N GLY A 40 -11.39 -1.96 17.63
CA GLY A 40 -10.98 -0.87 18.51
C GLY A 40 -11.55 0.48 18.11
N PHE A 41 -11.94 0.66 16.85
CA PHE A 41 -12.56 1.88 16.35
C PHE A 41 -14.08 1.70 16.12
N GLY A 42 -14.65 0.60 16.59
CA GLY A 42 -16.09 0.36 16.45
C GLY A 42 -16.53 0.02 15.03
N LEU A 43 -15.59 -0.41 14.18
CA LEU A 43 -15.88 -0.74 12.78
C LEU A 43 -16.16 -2.23 12.62
N PRO A 44 -16.96 -2.62 11.59
CA PRO A 44 -17.20 -4.03 11.33
C PRO A 44 -15.90 -4.76 10.99
N THR A 45 -15.66 -5.89 11.67
CA THR A 45 -14.44 -6.67 11.43
C THR A 45 -14.41 -7.33 10.05
N ALA A 46 -15.58 -7.52 9.44
CA ALA A 46 -15.67 -8.07 8.08
C ALA A 46 -14.99 -7.19 7.04
N LEU A 47 -14.71 -5.92 7.37
CA LEU A 47 -14.02 -5.01 6.44
C LEU A 47 -12.59 -5.47 6.10
N ILE A 48 -12.01 -6.41 6.87
CA ILE A 48 -10.70 -6.95 6.51
C ILE A 48 -10.71 -7.64 5.16
N TRP A 49 -11.83 -8.22 4.75
CA TRP A 49 -11.90 -8.95 3.48
C TRP A 49 -11.87 -8.04 2.26
N PRO A 50 -12.67 -6.96 2.19
CA PRO A 50 -12.47 -5.96 1.14
C PRO A 50 -11.08 -5.33 1.15
N ALA A 51 -10.53 -5.09 2.35
CA ALA A 51 -9.18 -4.53 2.46
C ALA A 51 -8.14 -5.50 1.91
N LEU A 52 -8.29 -6.80 2.19
CA LEU A 52 -7.40 -7.83 1.64
C LEU A 52 -7.46 -7.81 0.12
N ALA A 53 -8.67 -7.82 -0.45
CA ALA A 53 -8.85 -7.81 -1.89
C ALA A 53 -8.22 -6.57 -2.51
N TYR A 54 -8.43 -5.41 -1.90
CA TYR A 54 -7.85 -4.16 -2.37
C TYR A 54 -6.33 -4.20 -2.31
N ASN A 55 -5.75 -4.66 -1.19
CA ASN A 55 -4.30 -4.77 -1.05
C ASN A 55 -3.70 -5.68 -2.12
N ALA A 56 -4.34 -6.82 -2.39
CA ALA A 56 -3.85 -7.77 -3.38
C ALA A 56 -3.92 -7.17 -4.79
N LEU A 57 -5.08 -6.63 -5.16
CA LEU A 57 -5.28 -6.12 -6.52
C LEU A 57 -4.44 -4.87 -6.78
N ALA A 58 -4.42 -3.94 -5.84
CA ALA A 58 -3.64 -2.71 -5.99
C ALA A 58 -2.15 -3.01 -5.97
N GLY A 59 -1.72 -3.93 -5.11
CA GLY A 59 -0.32 -4.35 -5.07
C GLY A 59 0.14 -4.95 -6.39
N LEU A 60 -0.65 -5.84 -6.96
CA LEU A 60 -0.34 -6.43 -8.27
C LEU A 60 -0.32 -5.37 -9.37
N ALA A 61 -1.28 -4.45 -9.35
CA ALA A 61 -1.33 -3.38 -10.34
C ALA A 61 -0.10 -2.48 -10.28
N VAL A 62 0.38 -2.16 -9.08
CA VAL A 62 1.58 -1.34 -8.93
C VAL A 62 2.81 -2.09 -9.42
N VAL A 63 2.97 -3.35 -9.09
CA VAL A 63 4.11 -4.15 -9.56
C VAL A 63 4.10 -4.22 -11.08
N ALA A 64 2.95 -4.48 -11.69
CA ALA A 64 2.83 -4.57 -13.14
C ALA A 64 2.87 -3.20 -13.82
N GLY A 65 2.57 -2.13 -13.11
CA GLY A 65 2.49 -0.79 -13.68
C GLY A 65 1.19 -0.52 -14.42
N VAL A 66 0.13 -1.27 -14.09
CA VAL A 66 -1.18 -1.09 -14.72
C VAL A 66 -1.93 0.03 -14.02
N TRP A 67 -2.39 1.02 -14.79
CA TRP A 67 -3.11 2.19 -14.27
C TRP A 67 -2.40 2.78 -13.05
N LEU A 68 -1.08 2.91 -13.15
CA LEU A 68 -0.25 3.25 -12.00
C LEU A 68 -0.66 4.53 -11.32
N ARG A 69 -0.95 5.58 -12.10
CA ARG A 69 -1.27 6.87 -11.49
C ARG A 69 -2.51 6.83 -10.61
N PRO A 70 -3.68 6.37 -11.10
CA PRO A 70 -4.85 6.29 -10.22
C PRO A 70 -4.67 5.28 -9.08
N VAL A 71 -4.01 4.14 -9.34
CA VAL A 71 -3.78 3.15 -8.31
C VAL A 71 -2.86 3.70 -7.22
N ALA A 72 -1.76 4.34 -7.61
CA ALA A 72 -0.81 4.92 -6.64
C ALA A 72 -1.48 6.03 -5.83
N LEU A 73 -2.31 6.86 -6.45
CA LEU A 73 -3.04 7.90 -5.73
C LEU A 73 -4.02 7.28 -4.72
N SER A 74 -4.71 6.20 -5.13
CA SER A 74 -5.63 5.51 -4.22
C SER A 74 -4.88 4.88 -3.05
N LEU A 75 -3.69 4.32 -3.30
CA LEU A 75 -2.86 3.74 -2.23
C LEU A 75 -2.35 4.80 -1.27
N ALA A 76 -1.99 5.97 -1.77
CA ALA A 76 -1.58 7.08 -0.91
C ALA A 76 -2.72 7.47 0.03
N ALA A 77 -3.93 7.59 -0.50
CA ALA A 77 -5.11 7.89 0.31
C ALA A 77 -5.41 6.76 1.30
N TYR A 78 -5.30 5.52 0.85
CA TYR A 78 -5.50 4.35 1.72
C TYR A 78 -4.53 4.36 2.89
N CYS A 79 -3.24 4.61 2.64
CA CYS A 79 -2.24 4.69 3.70
C CYS A 79 -2.55 5.83 4.68
N ALA A 80 -2.96 6.98 4.17
CA ALA A 80 -3.30 8.12 5.02
C ALA A 80 -4.50 7.80 5.91
N VAL A 81 -5.56 7.23 5.33
CA VAL A 81 -6.77 6.89 6.07
C VAL A 81 -6.50 5.78 7.10
N THR A 82 -5.82 4.72 6.67
CA THR A 82 -5.57 3.59 7.56
C THR A 82 -4.53 3.88 8.63
N SER A 83 -3.74 4.94 8.48
CA SER A 83 -2.77 5.32 9.50
C SER A 83 -3.45 5.61 10.84
N VAL A 84 -4.71 6.04 10.82
CA VAL A 84 -5.46 6.34 12.04
C VAL A 84 -5.59 5.09 12.93
N PHE A 85 -5.64 3.90 12.35
CA PHE A 85 -5.75 2.65 13.13
C PHE A 85 -4.47 2.35 13.91
N HIS A 86 -3.36 2.96 13.51
CA HIS A 86 -2.06 2.75 14.14
C HIS A 86 -1.63 3.93 15.01
N LEU A 87 -2.50 4.93 15.15
CA LEU A 87 -2.22 6.08 16.01
C LEU A 87 -2.53 5.70 17.47
N ILE A 88 -1.62 4.95 18.05
CA ILE A 88 -1.71 4.47 19.43
C ILE A 88 -0.44 4.90 20.13
N PRO A 89 -0.42 6.11 20.78
CA PRO A 89 0.81 6.68 21.32
C PRO A 89 1.54 5.80 22.33
N ASP A 90 0.82 4.95 23.05
CA ASP A 90 1.41 4.09 24.08
C ASP A 90 2.04 2.82 23.51
N ASP A 91 1.89 2.57 22.21
CA ASP A 91 2.40 1.37 21.56
C ASP A 91 3.45 1.76 20.53
N PRO A 92 4.75 1.61 20.84
CA PRO A 92 5.82 1.99 19.90
C PRO A 92 5.75 1.25 18.56
N TRP A 93 5.30 -0.01 18.58
CA TRP A 93 5.16 -0.79 17.35
C TRP A 93 4.11 -0.18 16.43
N GLN A 94 2.96 0.17 16.99
CA GLN A 94 1.89 0.79 16.21
C GLN A 94 2.29 2.18 15.72
N MET A 95 3.00 2.94 16.54
CA MET A 95 3.49 4.26 16.12
C MET A 95 4.49 4.15 14.99
N SER A 96 5.33 3.10 14.97
CA SER A 96 6.24 2.84 13.85
C SER A 96 5.47 2.62 12.55
N ILE A 97 4.37 1.86 12.63
CA ILE A 97 3.51 1.62 11.46
C ILE A 97 2.84 2.91 11.01
N PHE A 98 2.40 3.73 11.95
CA PHE A 98 1.80 5.03 11.64
C PHE A 98 2.76 5.90 10.82
N VAL A 99 3.99 6.05 11.29
CA VAL A 99 5.01 6.85 10.60
C VAL A 99 5.33 6.24 9.24
N LYS A 100 5.49 4.92 9.18
CA LYS A 100 5.80 4.22 7.93
C LYS A 100 4.71 4.41 6.88
N ASN A 101 3.46 4.40 7.28
CA ASN A 101 2.34 4.57 6.33
C ASN A 101 2.41 5.93 5.64
N TRP A 102 2.79 6.97 6.35
CA TRP A 102 2.95 8.29 5.74
C TRP A 102 4.13 8.34 4.76
N ALA A 103 5.22 7.65 5.08
CA ALA A 103 6.35 7.54 4.16
C ALA A 103 5.96 6.78 2.89
N ILE A 104 5.17 5.72 3.04
CA ILE A 104 4.69 4.94 1.89
C ILE A 104 3.74 5.79 1.05
N ALA A 105 2.87 6.56 1.68
CA ALA A 105 2.00 7.48 0.96
C ALA A 105 2.81 8.47 0.11
N GLY A 106 3.91 8.99 0.67
CA GLY A 106 4.82 9.86 -0.09
C GLY A 106 5.41 9.16 -1.30
N GLY A 107 5.86 7.91 -1.12
CA GLY A 107 6.36 7.11 -2.23
C GLY A 107 5.31 6.87 -3.31
N CYS A 108 4.08 6.60 -2.91
CA CYS A 108 2.98 6.42 -3.85
C CYS A 108 2.68 7.69 -4.64
N LEU A 109 2.71 8.85 -3.97
CA LEU A 109 2.53 10.13 -4.65
C LEU A 109 3.64 10.37 -5.69
N ALA A 110 4.88 10.04 -5.32
CA ALA A 110 6.00 10.17 -6.24
C ALA A 110 5.84 9.27 -7.46
N LEU A 111 5.40 8.03 -7.25
CA LEU A 111 5.13 7.10 -8.36
C LEU A 111 4.00 7.61 -9.25
N ALA A 112 2.97 8.22 -8.66
CA ALA A 112 1.86 8.76 -9.45
C ALA A 112 2.33 9.84 -10.41
N VAL A 113 3.32 10.63 -9.99
CA VAL A 113 3.89 11.69 -10.83
C VAL A 113 4.86 11.13 -11.86
N ALA A 114 5.76 10.23 -11.43
CA ALA A 114 6.82 9.70 -12.28
C ALA A 114 6.32 8.71 -13.32
N GLY A 115 5.26 7.97 -13.02
CA GLY A 115 4.74 6.94 -13.90
C GLY A 115 5.48 5.62 -13.76
N ALA A 116 5.05 4.63 -14.56
CA ALA A 116 5.55 3.26 -14.44
C ALA A 116 6.94 3.06 -15.04
N GLY A 117 7.34 3.92 -15.96
CA GLY A 117 8.57 3.72 -16.70
C GLY A 117 8.38 2.72 -17.83
N ARG A 118 9.49 2.35 -18.48
CA ARG A 118 9.48 1.44 -19.63
C ARG A 118 8.92 0.06 -19.32
N TYR A 119 9.14 -0.41 -18.10
CA TYR A 119 8.82 -1.79 -17.75
C TYR A 119 7.40 -1.97 -17.19
N GLY A 120 6.55 -0.96 -17.35
CA GLY A 120 5.16 -1.08 -17.00
C GLY A 120 4.36 -1.78 -18.10
N VAL A 121 3.36 -2.57 -17.69
CA VAL A 121 2.53 -3.34 -18.64
C VAL A 121 1.41 -2.49 -19.20
N GLY A 122 0.85 -1.60 -18.39
CA GLY A 122 -0.28 -0.77 -18.78
C GLY A 122 0.09 0.67 -18.93
N ARG A 123 -0.94 1.50 -19.16
CA ARG A 123 -0.75 2.94 -19.23
C ARG A 123 -1.05 3.57 -17.89
N GLY A 124 -0.22 4.46 -17.52
CA GLY A 124 -0.38 5.21 -16.30
C GLY A 124 -1.22 6.44 -16.46
#